data_b24c99a4b343ab83fa9acd544569e3fb
#
_entry.id   b24c99a4b343ab83fa9acd544569e3fb
#
_cell.length_a   1.000
_cell.length_b   1.000
_cell.length_c   1.000
_cell.angle_alpha   90.00
_cell.angle_beta   90.00
_cell.angle_gamma   90.00
#
_symmetry.space_group_name_H-M   'P 1'
#
loop_
_entity.id
_entity.type
_entity.pdbx_description
1 polymer ?
#
loop_
_entity_poly.entity_id
_entity_poly.type
_entity_poly.pdbx_seq_one_letter_code
_entity_poly.pdbx_strand_id
1 'polypeptide(L)'
;GCIEQIADPQTLYRRPGSEYVATFIGLTNRLPGITNGEEAVVFGQRVPLLEASKRDASTVLVRPENLVITLAANDGNMVGEHGRVDMVHFLGALARVDLTVAAGVGHLPVTVQLPANELPAGLTVGSEVVVAPRPIAALAV
;
A
#
# COMPACT_ATOMS: atom_id res chain seq x y z
N GLY A 1 -10.97 26.24 11.96
CA GLY A 1 -9.75 26.00 11.65
C GLY A 1 -9.47 24.94 10.62
N CYS A 2 -10.28 24.84 9.63
CA CYS A 2 -10.06 23.78 8.64
C CYS A 2 -9.39 24.30 7.38
N ILE A 3 -9.01 25.57 7.36
CA ILE A 3 -8.50 26.17 6.12
C ILE A 3 -7.18 25.57 5.71
N GLU A 4 -6.34 25.23 6.66
CA GLU A 4 -5.08 24.55 6.40
C GLU A 4 -5.30 23.18 5.77
N GLN A 5 -6.47 22.63 5.90
CA GLN A 5 -6.83 21.36 5.30
C GLN A 5 -7.04 21.47 3.79
N ILE A 6 -7.22 22.68 3.33
CA ILE A 6 -7.44 22.94 1.91
C ILE A 6 -6.12 23.18 1.21
N ALA A 7 -5.03 23.09 1.93
CA ALA A 7 -3.71 23.22 1.35
C ALA A 7 -3.48 22.11 0.32
N ASP A 8 -2.43 22.28 -0.46
CA ASP A 8 -1.98 21.37 -1.48
C ASP A 8 -2.09 19.91 -0.99
N PRO A 9 -2.79 19.04 -1.70
CA PRO A 9 -2.90 17.63 -1.31
C PRO A 9 -1.54 16.95 -1.13
N GLN A 10 -0.55 17.31 -1.90
CA GLN A 10 0.79 16.76 -1.76
C GLN A 10 1.41 17.17 -0.43
N THR A 11 1.14 18.37 0.03
CA THR A 11 1.63 18.82 1.34
C THR A 11 0.99 18.02 2.46
N LEU A 12 -0.32 17.81 2.39
CA LEU A 12 -1.02 16.97 3.37
C LEU A 12 -0.50 15.53 3.34
N TYR A 13 -0.13 15.06 2.17
CA TYR A 13 0.40 13.72 1.99
C TYR A 13 1.78 13.54 2.63
N ARG A 14 2.59 14.58 2.62
CA ARG A 14 4.00 14.51 3.03
C ARG A 14 4.28 15.07 4.42
N ARG A 15 3.33 15.80 4.98
CA ARG A 15 3.46 16.42 6.30
C ARG A 15 2.39 15.91 7.22
N PRO A 16 2.55 14.68 7.71
CA PRO A 16 1.52 14.10 8.57
C PRO A 16 1.45 14.86 9.88
N GLY A 17 0.24 15.25 10.22
CA GLY A 17 -0.15 15.69 11.54
C GLY A 17 -1.29 14.80 11.96
N SER A 18 -1.94 15.10 13.07
CA SER A 18 -3.05 14.29 13.56
C SER A 18 -4.20 14.22 12.55
N GLU A 19 -4.50 15.32 11.90
CA GLU A 19 -5.58 15.38 10.91
C GLU A 19 -5.21 14.64 9.63
N TYR A 20 -3.95 14.73 9.23
CA TYR A 20 -3.44 13.98 8.11
C TYR A 20 -3.56 12.48 8.37
N VAL A 21 -3.18 12.04 9.56
CA VAL A 21 -3.28 10.62 9.91
C VAL A 21 -4.73 10.15 9.84
N ALA A 22 -5.67 10.93 10.34
CA ALA A 22 -7.08 10.57 10.29
C ALA A 22 -7.58 10.45 8.85
N THR A 23 -7.17 11.36 7.98
CA THR A 23 -7.53 11.31 6.56
C THR A 23 -6.86 10.14 5.85
N PHE A 24 -5.61 9.90 6.17
CA PHE A 24 -4.81 8.85 5.56
C PHE A 24 -5.37 7.46 5.88
N ILE A 25 -5.73 7.24 7.14
CA ILE A 25 -6.18 5.93 7.59
C ILE A 25 -7.41 5.46 6.82
N GLY A 26 -8.32 6.36 6.49
CA GLY A 26 -9.55 6.00 5.79
C GLY A 26 -9.33 5.44 4.39
N LEU A 27 -8.18 5.73 3.77
CA LEU A 27 -7.92 5.37 2.38
C LEU A 27 -6.58 4.65 2.22
N THR A 28 -6.19 3.83 3.19
CA THR A 28 -4.87 3.22 3.17
C THR A 28 -4.91 1.77 3.62
N ASN A 29 -3.87 1.04 3.23
CA ASN A 29 -3.63 -0.31 3.71
C ASN A 29 -2.84 -0.26 5.01
N ARG A 30 -3.20 -1.12 5.95
CA ARG A 30 -2.47 -1.29 7.19
C ARG A 30 -1.68 -2.58 7.08
N LEU A 31 -0.40 -2.46 6.80
CA LEU A 31 0.46 -3.60 6.50
C LEU A 31 1.43 -3.86 7.65
N PRO A 32 1.72 -5.13 7.96
CA PRO A 32 2.73 -5.44 8.95
C PRO A 32 4.11 -5.04 8.43
N GLY A 33 4.94 -4.50 9.29
CA GLY A 33 6.28 -4.11 8.93
C GLY A 33 7.20 -4.11 10.12
N ILE A 34 8.49 -4.21 9.85
CA ILE A 34 9.54 -4.14 10.86
C ILE A 34 10.29 -2.84 10.61
N THR A 35 10.24 -1.94 11.59
CA THR A 35 10.83 -0.61 11.45
C THR A 35 12.08 -0.45 12.29
N ASN A 36 13.04 0.32 11.76
CA ASN A 36 14.22 0.76 12.51
C ASN A 36 14.14 2.25 12.85
N GLY A 37 13.01 2.90 12.57
CA GLY A 37 12.81 4.32 12.82
C GLY A 37 12.94 5.20 11.59
N GLU A 38 13.70 4.79 10.60
CA GLU A 38 13.89 5.53 9.35
C GLU A 38 13.31 4.80 8.15
N GLU A 39 13.33 3.47 8.21
CA GLU A 39 12.78 2.61 7.18
C GLU A 39 11.99 1.50 7.79
N ALA A 40 11.13 0.87 7.02
CA ALA A 40 10.44 -0.34 7.41
C ALA A 40 10.62 -1.38 6.31
N VAL A 41 10.59 -2.65 6.72
CA VAL A 41 10.52 -3.75 5.76
C VAL A 41 9.06 -4.19 5.70
N VAL A 42 8.45 -4.03 4.53
CA VAL A 42 7.06 -4.39 4.26
C VAL A 42 7.06 -5.35 3.08
N PHE A 43 6.52 -6.54 3.27
CA PHE A 43 6.50 -7.57 2.23
C PHE A 43 7.89 -7.85 1.64
N GLY A 44 8.92 -7.78 2.49
CA GLY A 44 10.29 -8.02 2.07
C GLY A 44 10.99 -6.84 1.41
N GLN A 45 10.32 -5.71 1.24
CA GLN A 45 10.88 -4.51 0.61
C GLN A 45 11.12 -3.42 1.65
N ARG A 46 12.18 -2.65 1.44
CA ARG A 46 12.47 -1.50 2.29
C ARG A 46 11.66 -0.31 1.82
N VAL A 47 10.98 0.32 2.77
CA VAL A 47 10.15 1.50 2.52
C VAL A 47 10.65 2.61 3.42
N PRO A 48 10.98 3.80 2.90
CA PRO A 48 11.34 4.92 3.74
C PRO A 48 10.15 5.36 4.57
N LEU A 49 10.39 5.87 5.77
CA LEU A 49 9.33 6.30 6.65
C LEU A 49 9.29 7.81 6.76
N LEU A 50 8.07 8.33 6.91
CA LEU A 50 7.85 9.73 7.20
C LEU A 50 8.36 10.05 8.61
N GLU A 51 8.79 11.29 8.81
CA GLU A 51 9.34 11.75 10.08
C GLU A 51 8.44 11.49 11.27
N ALA A 52 7.13 11.60 11.07
CA ALA A 52 6.15 11.39 12.13
C ALA A 52 5.93 9.93 12.49
N SER A 53 6.63 9.01 11.85
CA SER A 53 6.48 7.58 12.12
C SER A 53 7.01 7.22 13.50
N LYS A 54 6.34 6.28 14.16
CA LYS A 54 6.80 5.75 15.44
C LYS A 54 7.94 4.78 15.22
N ARG A 55 8.95 4.85 16.08
CA ARG A 55 10.16 4.03 15.94
C ARG A 55 9.92 2.53 16.18
N ASP A 56 9.00 2.22 17.07
CA ASP A 56 8.68 0.85 17.45
C ASP A 56 7.38 0.35 16.85
N ALA A 57 6.91 1.02 15.80
CA ALA A 57 5.68 0.64 15.15
C ALA A 57 5.82 -0.70 14.44
N SER A 58 4.73 -1.46 14.40
CA SER A 58 4.65 -2.73 13.69
C SER A 58 3.66 -2.67 12.53
N THR A 59 3.00 -1.55 12.34
CA THR A 59 2.04 -1.34 11.26
C THR A 59 2.49 -0.16 10.41
N VAL A 60 2.51 -0.36 9.10
CA VAL A 60 2.88 0.67 8.15
C VAL A 60 1.67 0.97 7.28
N LEU A 61 1.34 2.25 7.16
CA LEU A 61 0.22 2.71 6.34
C LEU A 61 0.71 2.97 4.93
N VAL A 62 0.23 2.20 3.98
CA VAL A 62 0.63 2.30 2.57
C VAL A 62 -0.60 2.56 1.72
N ARG A 63 -0.55 3.61 0.93
CA ARG A 63 -1.66 3.98 0.05
C ARG A 63 -1.83 2.95 -1.07
N PRO A 64 -3.08 2.73 -1.54
CA PRO A 64 -3.31 1.74 -2.60
C PRO A 64 -2.49 1.98 -3.87
N GLU A 65 -2.24 3.24 -4.23
CA GLU A 65 -1.45 3.59 -5.41
C GLU A 65 0.04 3.38 -5.21
N ASN A 66 0.48 3.15 -3.98
CA ASN A 66 1.89 2.91 -3.66
C ASN A 66 2.22 1.43 -3.55
N LEU A 67 1.34 0.58 -4.01
CA LEU A 67 1.58 -0.85 -4.12
C LEU A 67 1.64 -1.25 -5.60
N VAL A 68 2.45 -2.27 -5.87
CA VAL A 68 2.61 -2.82 -7.21
C VAL A 68 2.21 -4.28 -7.17
N ILE A 69 1.49 -4.73 -8.19
CA ILE A 69 1.14 -6.15 -8.32
C ILE A 69 1.62 -6.68 -9.66
N THR A 70 1.98 -7.96 -9.65
CA THR A 70 2.26 -8.70 -10.88
C THR A 70 1.71 -10.10 -10.71
N LEU A 71 1.41 -10.77 -11.83
CA LEU A 71 0.98 -12.16 -11.76
C LEU A 71 2.10 -13.01 -11.21
N ALA A 72 1.78 -13.95 -10.33
CA ALA A 72 2.79 -14.80 -9.69
C ALA A 72 3.60 -15.59 -10.72
N ALA A 73 2.97 -15.99 -11.81
CA ALA A 73 3.64 -16.72 -12.89
C ALA A 73 4.67 -15.86 -13.64
N ASN A 74 4.58 -14.54 -13.54
CA ASN A 74 5.42 -13.59 -14.26
C ASN A 74 6.20 -12.68 -13.33
N ASP A 75 6.43 -13.10 -12.08
CA ASP A 75 7.01 -12.21 -11.08
C ASP A 75 8.48 -11.90 -11.31
N GLY A 76 9.20 -12.70 -12.08
CA GLY A 76 10.58 -12.46 -12.44
C GLY A 76 11.52 -12.30 -11.26
N ASN A 77 11.26 -12.96 -10.15
CA ASN A 77 11.98 -12.83 -8.88
C ASN A 77 11.65 -11.54 -8.14
N MET A 78 10.49 -10.94 -8.40
CA MET A 78 10.04 -9.79 -7.65
C MET A 78 9.92 -10.15 -6.16
N VAL A 79 10.53 -9.33 -5.31
CA VAL A 79 10.43 -9.49 -3.86
C VAL A 79 9.11 -8.86 -3.41
N GLY A 80 8.27 -9.67 -2.81
CA GLY A 80 6.97 -9.22 -2.34
C GLY A 80 6.23 -10.35 -1.67
N GLU A 81 4.96 -10.13 -1.36
CA GLU A 81 4.13 -11.13 -0.71
C GLU A 81 3.12 -11.69 -1.69
N HIS A 82 2.88 -12.99 -1.58
CA HIS A 82 1.89 -13.65 -2.44
C HIS A 82 0.48 -13.37 -1.95
N GLY A 83 -0.41 -13.08 -2.88
CA GLY A 83 -1.80 -12.83 -2.59
C GLY A 83 -2.70 -13.38 -3.68
N ARG A 84 -3.99 -13.29 -3.43
CA ARG A 84 -5.01 -13.77 -4.35
C ARG A 84 -6.00 -12.64 -4.60
N VAL A 85 -6.36 -12.45 -5.86
CA VAL A 85 -7.31 -11.42 -6.25
C VAL A 85 -8.73 -11.83 -5.86
N ASP A 86 -9.39 -10.99 -5.06
CA ASP A 86 -10.77 -11.21 -4.65
C ASP A 86 -11.75 -10.46 -5.56
N MET A 87 -11.38 -9.26 -6.00
CA MET A 87 -12.26 -8.45 -6.81
C MET A 87 -11.46 -7.42 -7.60
N VAL A 88 -11.92 -7.08 -8.78
CA VAL A 88 -11.36 -5.99 -9.60
C VAL A 88 -12.47 -5.01 -9.88
N HIS A 89 -12.24 -3.74 -9.54
CA HIS A 89 -13.17 -2.65 -9.80
C HIS A 89 -12.59 -1.69 -10.82
N PHE A 90 -13.36 -1.35 -11.83
CA PHE A 90 -12.95 -0.35 -12.82
C PHE A 90 -13.62 0.98 -12.49
N LEU A 91 -12.81 2.00 -12.28
CA LEU A 91 -13.23 3.33 -11.86
C LEU A 91 -12.79 4.34 -12.90
N GLY A 92 -13.33 4.23 -14.10
CA GLY A 92 -12.89 5.06 -15.22
C GLY A 92 -11.50 4.67 -15.68
N ALA A 93 -10.55 5.61 -15.64
CA ALA A 93 -9.18 5.36 -16.06
C ALA A 93 -8.36 4.57 -15.01
N LEU A 94 -8.93 4.34 -13.84
CA LEU A 94 -8.27 3.63 -12.76
C LEU A 94 -8.89 2.26 -12.55
N ALA A 95 -8.11 1.36 -12.00
CA ALA A 95 -8.58 0.06 -11.53
C ALA A 95 -8.19 -0.10 -10.07
N ARG A 96 -9.07 -0.72 -9.31
CA ARG A 96 -8.80 -1.07 -7.91
C ARG A 96 -8.90 -2.57 -7.77
N VAL A 97 -7.87 -3.16 -7.21
CA VAL A 97 -7.79 -4.61 -7.03
C VAL A 97 -7.79 -4.92 -5.55
N ASP A 98 -8.77 -5.68 -5.11
CA ASP A 98 -8.84 -6.15 -3.74
C ASP A 98 -8.21 -7.53 -3.66
N LEU A 99 -7.24 -7.66 -2.76
CA LEU A 99 -6.46 -8.88 -2.58
C LEU A 99 -6.61 -9.41 -1.16
N THR A 100 -6.39 -10.70 -1.01
CA THR A 100 -6.12 -11.31 0.28
C THR A 100 -4.70 -11.83 0.26
N VAL A 101 -3.90 -11.37 1.20
CA VAL A 101 -2.48 -11.72 1.30
C VAL A 101 -2.31 -12.60 2.53
N ALA A 102 -1.57 -13.70 2.38
CA ALA A 102 -1.21 -14.55 3.52
C ALA A 102 0.00 -13.92 4.19
N ALA A 103 -0.24 -13.21 5.31
CA ALA A 103 0.82 -12.54 6.05
C ALA A 103 0.87 -13.09 7.47
N GLY A 104 1.96 -13.75 7.82
CA GLY A 104 2.09 -14.38 9.13
C GLY A 104 1.07 -15.49 9.34
N VAL A 105 0.29 -15.40 10.41
CA VAL A 105 -0.67 -16.44 10.79
C VAL A 105 -2.10 -16.16 10.33
N GLY A 106 -2.31 -15.16 9.48
CA GLY A 106 -3.66 -14.79 9.09
C GLY A 106 -3.76 -14.33 7.67
N HIS A 107 -4.94 -13.88 7.30
CA HIS A 107 -5.22 -13.31 6.00
C HIS A 107 -5.35 -11.80 6.14
N LEU A 108 -4.68 -11.07 5.27
CA LEU A 108 -4.65 -9.61 5.30
C LEU A 108 -5.33 -9.06 4.05
N PRO A 109 -6.39 -8.27 4.20
CA PRO A 109 -6.99 -7.60 3.05
C PRO A 109 -6.10 -6.45 2.60
N VAL A 110 -5.85 -6.37 1.29
CA VAL A 110 -5.00 -5.35 0.70
C VAL A 110 -5.70 -4.79 -0.53
N THR A 111 -5.65 -3.47 -0.70
CA THR A 111 -6.20 -2.81 -1.87
C THR A 111 -5.08 -2.15 -2.66
N VAL A 112 -5.02 -2.43 -3.94
CA VAL A 112 -4.06 -1.83 -4.88
C VAL A 112 -4.83 -0.99 -5.87
N GLN A 113 -4.32 0.20 -6.18
CA GLN A 113 -4.91 1.09 -7.18
C GLN A 113 -3.86 1.44 -8.23
N LEU A 114 -4.25 1.32 -9.49
CA LEU A 114 -3.33 1.57 -10.60
C LEU A 114 -4.14 2.03 -11.82
N PRO A 115 -3.48 2.65 -12.81
CA PRO A 115 -4.16 2.93 -14.07
C PRO A 115 -4.70 1.65 -14.69
N ALA A 116 -5.91 1.71 -15.23
CA ALA A 116 -6.57 0.51 -15.77
C ALA A 116 -5.76 -0.15 -16.88
N ASN A 117 -5.03 0.65 -17.68
CA ASN A 117 -4.20 0.13 -18.76
C ASN A 117 -2.89 -0.51 -18.27
N GLU A 118 -2.59 -0.41 -16.98
CA GLU A 118 -1.41 -1.03 -16.39
C GLU A 118 -1.75 -2.32 -15.63
N LEU A 119 -3.01 -2.73 -15.63
CA LEU A 119 -3.37 -4.03 -15.06
C LEU A 119 -2.62 -5.14 -15.79
N PRO A 120 -2.02 -6.09 -15.03
CA PRO A 120 -1.37 -7.24 -15.66
C PRO A 120 -2.34 -7.98 -16.59
N ALA A 121 -1.87 -8.34 -17.77
CA ALA A 121 -2.69 -9.07 -18.72
C ALA A 121 -3.10 -10.42 -18.14
N GLY A 122 -4.37 -10.74 -18.24
CA GLY A 122 -4.90 -11.99 -17.71
C GLY A 122 -5.27 -11.96 -16.23
N LEU A 123 -5.09 -10.84 -15.55
CA LEU A 123 -5.47 -10.73 -14.14
C LEU A 123 -6.99 -10.74 -14.01
N THR A 124 -7.49 -11.61 -13.18
CA THR A 124 -8.91 -11.78 -12.93
C THR A 124 -9.13 -12.25 -11.48
N VAL A 125 -10.38 -12.31 -11.06
CA VAL A 125 -10.72 -12.85 -9.73
C VAL A 125 -10.15 -14.26 -9.61
N GLY A 126 -9.47 -14.52 -8.49
CA GLY A 126 -8.81 -15.79 -8.23
C GLY A 126 -7.37 -15.86 -8.71
N SER A 127 -6.88 -14.88 -9.45
CA SER A 127 -5.48 -14.86 -9.88
C SER A 127 -4.54 -14.78 -8.68
N GLU A 128 -3.44 -15.50 -8.78
CA GLU A 128 -2.37 -15.40 -7.79
C GLU A 128 -1.40 -14.32 -8.24
N VAL A 129 -1.05 -13.43 -7.32
CA VAL A 129 -0.20 -12.27 -7.59
C VAL A 129 0.86 -12.14 -6.53
N VAL A 130 1.89 -11.35 -6.85
CA VAL A 130 2.87 -10.88 -5.89
C VAL A 130 2.65 -9.38 -5.74
N VAL A 131 2.55 -8.91 -4.51
CA VAL A 131 2.34 -7.50 -4.20
C VAL A 131 3.54 -6.98 -3.40
N ALA A 132 3.98 -5.77 -3.73
CA ALA A 132 5.10 -5.14 -3.06
C ALA A 132 4.88 -3.63 -2.98
N PRO A 133 5.39 -2.97 -1.94
CA PRO A 133 5.31 -1.52 -1.85
C PRO A 133 6.32 -0.85 -2.76
N ARG A 134 5.96 0.32 -3.26
CA ARG A 134 6.91 1.21 -3.93
C ARG A 134 7.79 1.87 -2.86
N PRO A 135 9.02 2.30 -3.21
CA PRO A 135 9.91 2.96 -2.26
C PRO A 135 9.49 4.42 -2.04
N ILE A 136 8.27 4.63 -1.59
CA ILE A 136 7.69 5.94 -1.33
C ILE A 136 7.43 6.04 0.16
N ALA A 137 7.78 7.19 0.74
CA ALA A 137 7.69 7.38 2.19
C ALA A 137 6.29 7.06 2.72
N ALA A 138 6.25 6.25 3.76
CA ALA A 138 5.02 5.77 4.38
C ALA A 138 5.02 6.12 5.87
N LEU A 139 3.86 6.03 6.49
CA LEU A 139 3.70 6.33 7.92
C LEU A 139 3.62 5.04 8.71
N ALA A 140 4.48 4.90 9.70
CA ALA A 140 4.42 3.78 10.64
C ALA A 140 3.71 4.22 11.93
N VAL A 141 2.80 3.40 12.39
CA VAL A 141 1.96 3.72 13.55
C VAL A 141 1.98 2.60 14.59
#